data_ccf9a7395c319df91eaf6bbdb57a0903
#
_entry.id   ccf9a7395c319df91eaf6bbdb57a0903
#
_cell.length_a   1.000
_cell.length_b   1.000
_cell.length_c   1.000
_cell.angle_alpha   90.00
_cell.angle_beta   90.00
_cell.angle_gamma   90.00
#
_symmetry.space_group_name_H-M   'P 1'
#
loop_
_entity.id
_entity.type
_entity.pdbx_description
1 polymer ?
#
loop_
_entity_poly.entity_id
_entity_poly.type
_entity_poly.pdbx_seq_one_letter_code
_entity_poly.pdbx_strand_id
1 'polypeptide(L)'
;VLADDMGLGKTVQAITYLLSNLKEEETALVTAPASLIYNWASEFEQFTDTVDYVVVDGMKADRDALIHGKHQVYITSYGSFLKDFDDYQDKQLNYLLLDEAQAVKNYSSKTNRALSQLNVEHTFALSGTPLENRLEEIWAIFQVVMPGFLPKRETFNKMSPEVIARIIHPFIMRRKKEEVLTELPDKMEMTLRNNMVEEQ
;
A
#
# COMPACT_ATOMS: atom_id res chain seq x y z
N VAL A 1 -3.82 8.50 0.08
CA VAL A 1 -2.64 7.87 -0.53
C VAL A 1 -1.39 8.65 -0.12
N LEU A 2 -0.41 7.97 0.42
CA LEU A 2 0.90 8.53 0.76
C LEU A 2 1.90 8.14 -0.34
N ALA A 3 2.23 9.11 -1.19
CA ALA A 3 3.06 8.91 -2.39
C ALA A 3 4.43 9.60 -2.30
N ASP A 4 4.95 9.72 -1.10
CA ASP A 4 6.28 10.27 -0.82
C ASP A 4 7.39 9.47 -1.51
N ASP A 5 8.46 10.12 -1.88
CA ASP A 5 9.65 9.46 -2.42
C ASP A 5 10.18 8.37 -1.48
N MET A 6 10.85 7.38 -2.05
CA MET A 6 11.46 6.28 -1.28
C MET A 6 12.42 6.83 -0.21
N GLY A 7 12.37 6.28 1.01
CA GLY A 7 13.24 6.67 2.11
C GLY A 7 12.76 7.89 2.93
N LEU A 8 11.57 8.42 2.67
CA LEU A 8 10.95 9.46 3.50
C LEU A 8 10.10 8.90 4.67
N GLY A 9 10.29 7.62 5.01
CA GLY A 9 9.68 7.02 6.20
C GLY A 9 8.18 6.76 6.10
N LYS A 10 7.65 6.39 4.93
CA LYS A 10 6.22 6.07 4.77
C LYS A 10 5.72 5.01 5.74
N THR A 11 6.48 3.93 5.93
CA THR A 11 6.15 2.84 6.86
C THR A 11 6.04 3.36 8.28
N VAL A 12 7.00 4.14 8.75
CA VAL A 12 6.99 4.75 10.10
C VAL A 12 5.80 5.68 10.27
N GLN A 13 5.48 6.50 9.27
CA GLN A 13 4.31 7.39 9.30
C GLN A 13 3.00 6.57 9.41
N ALA A 14 2.89 5.48 8.66
CA ALA A 14 1.72 4.61 8.71
C ALA A 14 1.59 3.88 10.06
N ILE A 15 2.69 3.38 10.61
CA ILE A 15 2.73 2.77 11.95
C ILE A 15 2.34 3.80 13.00
N THR A 16 2.93 5.00 12.98
CA THR A 16 2.61 6.09 13.92
C THR A 16 1.12 6.44 13.87
N TYR A 17 0.55 6.48 12.67
CA TYR A 17 -0.88 6.71 12.51
C TYR A 17 -1.71 5.60 13.16
N LEU A 18 -1.38 4.33 12.91
CA LEU A 18 -2.05 3.20 13.54
C LEU A 18 -1.94 3.26 15.08
N LEU A 19 -0.73 3.47 15.60
CA LEU A 19 -0.51 3.56 17.06
C LEU A 19 -1.32 4.67 17.73
N SER A 20 -1.57 5.75 16.99
CA SER A 20 -2.32 6.90 17.52
C SER A 20 -3.84 6.73 17.41
N ASN A 21 -4.33 5.85 16.54
CA ASN A 21 -5.77 5.80 16.22
C ASN A 21 -6.38 4.40 16.44
N LEU A 22 -5.60 3.33 16.37
CA LEU A 22 -6.08 1.96 16.54
C LEU A 22 -6.50 1.73 18.00
N LYS A 23 -7.76 1.43 18.21
CA LYS A 23 -8.29 1.10 19.54
C LYS A 23 -8.05 -0.38 19.85
N GLU A 24 -8.17 -0.74 21.13
CA GLU A 24 -7.90 -2.09 21.62
C GLU A 24 -8.74 -3.17 20.92
N GLU A 25 -9.96 -2.84 20.51
CA GLU A 25 -10.90 -3.76 19.86
C GLU A 25 -10.84 -3.70 18.33
N GLU A 26 -10.10 -2.77 17.76
CA GLU A 26 -10.01 -2.55 16.32
C GLU A 26 -8.90 -3.41 15.71
N THR A 27 -9.08 -3.74 14.43
CA THR A 27 -8.17 -4.62 13.71
C THR A 27 -7.67 -3.96 12.43
N ALA A 28 -6.38 -4.10 12.18
CA ALA A 28 -5.71 -3.62 10.98
C ALA A 28 -5.14 -4.76 10.15
N LEU A 29 -5.24 -4.65 8.83
CA LEU A 29 -4.56 -5.51 7.86
C LEU A 29 -3.53 -4.71 7.09
N VAL A 30 -2.30 -5.15 7.10
CA VAL A 30 -1.21 -4.63 6.26
C VAL A 30 -0.95 -5.64 5.15
N THR A 31 -1.09 -5.22 3.90
CA THR A 31 -0.70 -6.00 2.73
C THR A 31 0.50 -5.37 2.05
N ALA A 32 1.54 -6.16 1.82
CA ALA A 32 2.81 -5.70 1.27
C ALA A 32 3.37 -6.72 0.25
N PRO A 33 4.38 -6.36 -0.55
CA PRO A 33 5.21 -7.35 -1.24
C PRO A 33 5.81 -8.37 -0.27
N ALA A 34 5.92 -9.63 -0.70
CA ALA A 34 6.42 -10.72 0.15
C ALA A 34 7.80 -10.43 0.76
N SER A 35 8.65 -9.69 0.06
CA SER A 35 9.96 -9.28 0.55
C SER A 35 9.93 -8.23 1.66
N LEU A 36 8.78 -7.58 1.90
CA LEU A 36 8.65 -6.46 2.84
C LEU A 36 7.84 -6.79 4.10
N ILE A 37 7.16 -7.94 4.16
CA ILE A 37 6.32 -8.28 5.33
C ILE A 37 7.10 -8.34 6.64
N TYR A 38 8.32 -8.86 6.60
CA TYR A 38 9.19 -8.92 7.78
C TYR A 38 9.83 -7.57 8.13
N ASN A 39 9.99 -6.68 7.14
CA ASN A 39 10.41 -5.30 7.42
C ASN A 39 9.33 -4.57 8.21
N TRP A 40 8.06 -4.76 7.86
CA TRP A 40 6.93 -4.24 8.63
C TRP A 40 6.94 -4.74 10.08
N ALA A 41 7.18 -6.05 10.28
CA ALA A 41 7.29 -6.62 11.61
C ALA A 41 8.43 -6.00 12.43
N SER A 42 9.62 -5.85 11.83
CA SER A 42 10.76 -5.19 12.48
C SER A 42 10.48 -3.72 12.83
N GLU A 43 9.77 -3.00 11.98
CA GLU A 43 9.37 -1.62 12.27
C GLU A 43 8.36 -1.57 13.43
N PHE A 44 7.38 -2.49 13.48
CA PHE A 44 6.48 -2.59 14.62
C PHE A 44 7.24 -2.89 15.91
N GLU A 45 8.16 -3.87 15.89
CA GLU A 45 8.99 -4.22 17.05
C GLU A 45 9.83 -3.04 17.55
N GLN A 46 10.33 -2.20 16.62
CA GLN A 46 11.12 -1.02 16.97
C GLN A 46 10.30 0.12 17.57
N PHE A 47 9.07 0.31 17.14
CA PHE A 47 8.27 1.50 17.47
C PHE A 47 7.17 1.26 18.50
N THR A 48 6.87 0.02 18.88
CA THR A 48 5.81 -0.27 19.84
C THR A 48 6.02 -1.57 20.60
N ASP A 49 5.76 -1.53 21.89
CA ASP A 49 5.66 -2.70 22.77
C ASP A 49 4.20 -3.02 23.13
N THR A 50 3.23 -2.23 22.61
CA THR A 50 1.85 -2.28 23.09
C THR A 50 0.86 -2.86 22.07
N VAL A 51 1.20 -2.89 20.79
CA VAL A 51 0.32 -3.41 19.73
C VAL A 51 0.67 -4.86 19.45
N ASP A 52 -0.32 -5.73 19.56
CA ASP A 52 -0.20 -7.13 19.19
C ASP A 52 -0.31 -7.29 17.66
N TYR A 53 0.78 -7.69 17.03
CA TYR A 53 0.84 -7.93 15.60
C TYR A 53 1.31 -9.35 15.27
N VAL A 54 0.91 -9.84 14.11
CA VAL A 54 1.32 -11.14 13.60
C VAL A 54 1.67 -11.08 12.11
N VAL A 55 2.71 -11.79 11.70
CA VAL A 55 3.05 -12.01 10.29
C VAL A 55 2.37 -13.30 9.82
N VAL A 56 1.41 -13.15 8.90
CA VAL A 56 0.68 -14.27 8.31
C VAL A 56 1.43 -14.75 7.08
N ASP A 57 2.29 -15.76 7.29
CA ASP A 57 3.13 -16.36 6.27
C ASP A 57 3.29 -17.87 6.52
N GLY A 58 3.90 -18.61 5.58
CA GLY A 58 4.15 -20.05 5.71
C GLY A 58 3.11 -20.91 5.00
N MET A 59 2.92 -22.15 5.50
CA MET A 59 1.95 -23.10 4.93
C MET A 59 0.51 -22.68 5.22
N LYS A 60 -0.46 -23.20 4.44
CA LYS A 60 -1.88 -22.84 4.59
C LYS A 60 -2.38 -23.05 6.03
N ALA A 61 -2.05 -24.19 6.64
CA ALA A 61 -2.49 -24.50 8.00
C ALA A 61 -1.95 -23.50 9.04
N ASP A 62 -0.70 -23.07 8.88
CA ASP A 62 -0.08 -22.09 9.78
C ASP A 62 -0.77 -20.72 9.59
N ARG A 63 -1.00 -20.30 8.35
CA ARG A 63 -1.67 -19.04 8.06
C ARG A 63 -3.11 -19.03 8.57
N ASP A 64 -3.85 -20.14 8.41
CA ASP A 64 -5.21 -20.27 8.94
C ASP A 64 -5.25 -20.09 10.45
N ALA A 65 -4.33 -20.75 11.17
CA ALA A 65 -4.23 -20.61 12.61
C ALA A 65 -3.94 -19.16 13.04
N LEU A 66 -3.05 -18.47 12.33
CA LEU A 66 -2.71 -17.07 12.59
C LEU A 66 -3.87 -16.11 12.26
N ILE A 67 -4.55 -16.31 11.13
CA ILE A 67 -5.68 -15.46 10.73
C ILE A 67 -6.85 -15.61 11.73
N HIS A 68 -7.14 -16.82 12.19
CA HIS A 68 -8.20 -17.07 13.17
C HIS A 68 -7.80 -16.73 14.60
N GLY A 69 -6.50 -16.47 14.86
CA GLY A 69 -6.02 -15.91 16.11
C GLY A 69 -6.59 -14.51 16.36
N LYS A 70 -6.53 -14.06 17.60
CA LYS A 70 -6.94 -12.70 17.99
C LYS A 70 -5.72 -11.81 18.07
N HIS A 71 -5.48 -11.05 17.01
CA HIS A 71 -4.42 -10.06 16.92
C HIS A 71 -4.98 -8.70 16.48
N GLN A 72 -4.31 -7.62 16.85
CA GLN A 72 -4.70 -6.28 16.43
C GLN A 72 -4.21 -5.95 15.02
N VAL A 73 -3.01 -6.39 14.65
CA VAL A 73 -2.45 -6.13 13.32
C VAL A 73 -2.03 -7.43 12.65
N TYR A 74 -2.56 -7.66 11.46
CA TYR A 74 -2.17 -8.76 10.58
C TYR A 74 -1.31 -8.21 9.45
N ILE A 75 -0.13 -8.78 9.25
CA ILE A 75 0.81 -8.41 8.19
C ILE A 75 0.91 -9.59 7.22
N THR A 76 0.57 -9.39 5.96
CA THR A 76 0.62 -10.48 4.97
C THR A 76 1.07 -9.99 3.60
N SER A 77 1.48 -10.91 2.75
CA SER A 77 1.79 -10.59 1.37
C SER A 77 0.53 -10.53 0.50
N TYR A 78 0.56 -9.76 -0.60
CA TYR A 78 -0.53 -9.75 -1.57
C TYR A 78 -0.88 -11.16 -2.10
N GLY A 79 0.14 -12.00 -2.29
CA GLY A 79 -0.06 -13.37 -2.76
C GLY A 79 -0.71 -14.29 -1.73
N SER A 80 -0.33 -14.18 -0.46
CA SER A 80 -0.94 -14.93 0.65
C SER A 80 -2.36 -14.42 0.93
N PHE A 81 -2.55 -13.10 0.94
CA PHE A 81 -3.88 -12.50 1.06
C PHE A 81 -4.88 -13.07 0.05
N LEU A 82 -4.48 -13.17 -1.24
CA LEU A 82 -5.36 -13.75 -2.26
C LEU A 82 -5.74 -15.20 -2.03
N LYS A 83 -4.83 -15.99 -1.47
CA LYS A 83 -5.08 -17.40 -1.17
C LYS A 83 -6.02 -17.58 0.02
N ASP A 84 -6.02 -16.63 0.92
CA ASP A 84 -6.73 -16.65 2.18
C ASP A 84 -7.86 -15.59 2.22
N PHE A 85 -8.30 -15.13 1.06
CA PHE A 85 -9.26 -14.03 0.92
C PHE A 85 -10.55 -14.25 1.71
N ASP A 86 -11.11 -15.44 1.66
CA ASP A 86 -12.38 -15.78 2.35
C ASP A 86 -12.23 -15.60 3.86
N ASP A 87 -11.10 -15.99 4.44
CA ASP A 87 -10.81 -15.83 5.86
C ASP A 87 -10.72 -14.36 6.28
N TYR A 88 -10.19 -13.48 5.40
CA TYR A 88 -10.14 -12.04 5.65
C TYR A 88 -11.47 -11.34 5.40
N GLN A 89 -12.28 -11.83 4.48
CA GLN A 89 -13.60 -11.27 4.19
C GLN A 89 -14.55 -11.41 5.39
N ASP A 90 -14.40 -12.48 6.15
CA ASP A 90 -15.20 -12.75 7.34
C ASP A 90 -14.70 -11.97 8.58
N LYS A 91 -13.50 -11.33 8.49
CA LYS A 91 -12.97 -10.52 9.58
C LYS A 91 -13.56 -9.11 9.55
N GLN A 92 -13.82 -8.58 10.74
CA GLN A 92 -14.09 -7.16 10.90
C GLN A 92 -12.75 -6.41 10.87
N LEU A 93 -12.47 -5.73 9.77
CA LEU A 93 -11.27 -4.94 9.57
C LEU A 93 -11.62 -3.45 9.65
N ASN A 94 -10.94 -2.71 10.53
CA ASN A 94 -11.11 -1.26 10.64
C ASN A 94 -10.12 -0.52 9.75
N TYR A 95 -8.89 -1.04 9.62
CA TYR A 95 -7.83 -0.43 8.84
C TYR A 95 -7.26 -1.41 7.81
N LEU A 96 -7.04 -0.90 6.59
CA LEU A 96 -6.31 -1.59 5.54
C LEU A 96 -5.16 -0.70 5.06
N LEU A 97 -3.94 -1.20 5.12
CA LEU A 97 -2.75 -0.54 4.60
C LEU A 97 -2.22 -1.34 3.42
N LEU A 98 -2.04 -0.66 2.30
CA LEU A 98 -1.49 -1.23 1.07
C LEU A 98 -0.08 -0.66 0.89
N ASP A 99 0.95 -1.47 1.14
CA ASP A 99 2.33 -1.05 0.86
C ASP A 99 2.69 -1.37 -0.58
N GLU A 100 3.49 -0.51 -1.20
CA GLU A 100 3.78 -0.55 -2.63
C GLU A 100 2.50 -0.72 -3.48
N ALA A 101 1.61 0.27 -3.35
CA ALA A 101 0.24 0.24 -3.91
C ALA A 101 0.18 0.05 -5.43
N GLN A 102 1.31 0.14 -6.15
CA GLN A 102 1.37 -0.28 -7.55
C GLN A 102 0.98 -1.76 -7.76
N ALA A 103 0.99 -2.59 -6.72
CA ALA A 103 0.47 -3.96 -6.78
C ALA A 103 -1.02 -4.02 -7.15
N VAL A 104 -1.78 -2.97 -6.84
CA VAL A 104 -3.22 -2.88 -7.11
C VAL A 104 -3.58 -1.94 -8.27
N LYS A 105 -2.60 -1.41 -8.97
CA LYS A 105 -2.79 -0.45 -10.08
C LYS A 105 -3.57 -0.99 -11.29
N ASN A 106 -3.69 -2.30 -11.40
CA ASN A 106 -4.47 -2.93 -12.45
C ASN A 106 -5.85 -3.35 -11.90
N TYR A 107 -6.88 -2.61 -12.27
CA TYR A 107 -8.27 -2.85 -11.91
C TYR A 107 -8.76 -4.28 -12.23
N SER A 108 -8.30 -4.87 -13.34
CA SER A 108 -8.69 -6.22 -13.73
C SER A 108 -7.96 -7.33 -12.95
N SER A 109 -6.95 -6.98 -12.15
CA SER A 109 -6.20 -7.95 -11.36
C SER A 109 -7.07 -8.59 -10.28
N LYS A 110 -6.77 -9.85 -9.95
CA LYS A 110 -7.41 -10.56 -8.84
C LYS A 110 -7.21 -9.82 -7.51
N THR A 111 -6.02 -9.28 -7.31
CA THR A 111 -5.64 -8.53 -6.10
C THR A 111 -6.50 -7.28 -5.91
N ASN A 112 -6.65 -6.45 -6.96
CA ASN A 112 -7.48 -5.26 -6.89
C ASN A 112 -8.93 -5.61 -6.57
N ARG A 113 -9.49 -6.61 -7.25
CA ARG A 113 -10.87 -7.05 -7.05
C ARG A 113 -11.11 -7.58 -5.64
N ALA A 114 -10.21 -8.40 -5.12
CA ALA A 114 -10.32 -8.96 -3.78
C ALA A 114 -10.27 -7.85 -2.71
N LEU A 115 -9.27 -6.95 -2.79
CA LEU A 115 -9.15 -5.85 -1.84
C LEU A 115 -10.34 -4.87 -1.91
N SER A 116 -10.89 -4.62 -3.10
CA SER A 116 -12.09 -3.76 -3.26
C SER A 116 -13.36 -4.36 -2.67
N GLN A 117 -13.38 -5.65 -2.37
CA GLN A 117 -14.54 -6.34 -1.77
C GLN A 117 -14.47 -6.37 -0.24
N LEU A 118 -13.33 -6.04 0.35
CA LEU A 118 -13.23 -5.95 1.80
C LEU A 118 -14.07 -4.78 2.32
N ASN A 119 -14.82 -5.04 3.39
CA ASN A 119 -15.51 -3.98 4.11
C ASN A 119 -14.59 -3.41 5.19
N VAL A 120 -13.97 -2.27 4.90
CA VAL A 120 -12.98 -1.62 5.77
C VAL A 120 -13.35 -0.16 5.96
N GLU A 121 -13.21 0.36 7.18
CA GLU A 121 -13.54 1.75 7.49
C GLU A 121 -12.49 2.73 6.94
N HIS A 122 -11.21 2.39 7.07
CA HIS A 122 -10.11 3.25 6.69
C HIS A 122 -9.08 2.50 5.83
N THR A 123 -8.86 2.97 4.61
CA THR A 123 -7.86 2.37 3.71
C THR A 123 -6.79 3.38 3.34
N PHE A 124 -5.53 2.98 3.51
CA PHE A 124 -4.35 3.77 3.16
C PHE A 124 -3.51 3.04 2.12
N ALA A 125 -3.06 3.77 1.12
CA ALA A 125 -2.12 3.26 0.14
C ALA A 125 -0.79 4.02 0.25
N LEU A 126 0.31 3.27 0.35
CA LEU A 126 1.67 3.77 0.36
C LEU A 126 2.32 3.43 -0.99
N SER A 127 2.97 4.39 -1.62
CA SER A 127 3.67 4.17 -2.89
C SER A 127 4.95 4.99 -2.95
N GLY A 128 6.04 4.36 -3.34
CA GLY A 128 7.31 5.04 -3.64
C GLY A 128 7.47 5.43 -5.11
N THR A 129 6.52 5.04 -5.95
CA THR A 129 6.52 5.35 -7.38
C THR A 129 5.58 6.50 -7.70
N PRO A 130 5.94 7.39 -8.64
CA PRO A 130 5.05 8.44 -9.09
C PRO A 130 3.75 7.87 -9.67
N LEU A 131 2.62 8.31 -9.13
CA LEU A 131 1.28 7.96 -9.64
C LEU A 131 0.91 8.75 -10.91
N GLU A 132 1.87 9.50 -11.48
CA GLU A 132 1.60 10.56 -12.47
C GLU A 132 1.37 10.05 -13.89
N ASN A 133 1.77 8.81 -14.20
CA ASN A 133 1.92 8.42 -15.61
C ASN A 133 0.71 7.73 -16.24
N ARG A 134 -0.28 7.30 -15.45
CA ARG A 134 -1.49 6.66 -15.99
C ARG A 134 -2.71 6.91 -15.12
N LEU A 135 -3.64 7.69 -15.61
CA LEU A 135 -4.91 7.97 -14.94
C LEU A 135 -5.69 6.71 -14.57
N GLU A 136 -5.59 5.66 -15.40
CA GLU A 136 -6.22 4.37 -15.13
C GLU A 136 -5.65 3.66 -13.88
N GLU A 137 -4.35 3.80 -13.62
CA GLU A 137 -3.71 3.25 -12.42
C GLU A 137 -4.19 3.99 -11.16
N ILE A 138 -4.30 5.31 -11.24
CA ILE A 138 -4.88 6.14 -10.17
C ILE A 138 -6.31 5.71 -9.89
N TRP A 139 -7.12 5.58 -10.93
CA TRP A 139 -8.51 5.15 -10.80
C TRP A 139 -8.59 3.77 -10.10
N ALA A 140 -7.76 2.82 -10.52
CA ALA A 140 -7.73 1.47 -9.95
C ALA A 140 -7.35 1.47 -8.46
N ILE A 141 -6.37 2.28 -8.05
CA ILE A 141 -5.98 2.43 -6.64
C ILE A 141 -7.13 3.05 -5.84
N PHE A 142 -7.78 4.08 -6.37
CA PHE A 142 -8.91 4.72 -5.68
C PHE A 142 -10.14 3.82 -5.55
N GLN A 143 -10.33 2.82 -6.43
CA GLN A 143 -11.39 1.82 -6.24
C GLN A 143 -11.17 0.97 -4.99
N VAL A 144 -9.92 0.77 -4.55
CA VAL A 144 -9.61 0.05 -3.31
C VAL A 144 -9.62 1.01 -2.12
N VAL A 145 -8.99 2.19 -2.25
CA VAL A 145 -8.80 3.13 -1.12
C VAL A 145 -10.08 3.86 -0.75
N MET A 146 -10.88 4.23 -1.74
CA MET A 146 -12.13 4.99 -1.57
C MET A 146 -13.19 4.49 -2.56
N PRO A 147 -13.79 3.32 -2.32
CA PRO A 147 -14.78 2.76 -3.23
C PRO A 147 -15.95 3.73 -3.47
N GLY A 148 -16.27 3.96 -4.73
CA GLY A 148 -17.38 4.86 -5.12
C GLY A 148 -17.06 6.36 -5.11
N PHE A 149 -15.86 6.77 -4.68
CA PHE A 149 -15.45 8.19 -4.70
C PHE A 149 -15.27 8.72 -6.13
N LEU A 150 -14.55 7.99 -6.97
CA LEU A 150 -14.40 8.36 -8.37
C LEU A 150 -15.56 7.81 -9.21
N PRO A 151 -15.96 8.51 -10.29
CA PRO A 151 -17.02 8.06 -11.16
C PRO A 151 -16.66 6.74 -11.85
N LYS A 152 -17.65 6.10 -12.48
CA LYS A 152 -17.42 4.89 -13.28
C LYS A 152 -16.32 5.13 -14.32
N ARG A 153 -15.54 4.09 -14.62
CA ARG A 153 -14.36 4.17 -15.49
C ARG A 153 -14.63 4.86 -16.82
N GLU A 154 -15.77 4.60 -17.44
CA GLU A 154 -16.16 5.21 -18.72
C GLU A 154 -16.31 6.74 -18.63
N THR A 155 -16.84 7.23 -17.51
CA THR A 155 -16.97 8.66 -17.24
C THR A 155 -15.63 9.26 -16.87
N PHE A 156 -14.87 8.58 -16.02
CA PHE A 156 -13.54 9.01 -15.59
C PHE A 156 -12.59 9.19 -16.77
N ASN A 157 -12.58 8.26 -17.72
CA ASN A 157 -11.72 8.33 -18.92
C ASN A 157 -12.08 9.47 -19.88
N LYS A 158 -13.26 10.10 -19.73
CA LYS A 158 -13.69 11.28 -20.50
C LYS A 158 -13.37 12.59 -19.80
N MET A 159 -12.92 12.54 -18.54
CA MET A 159 -12.59 13.75 -17.78
C MET A 159 -11.21 14.27 -18.17
N SER A 160 -11.03 15.59 -18.09
CA SER A 160 -9.71 16.17 -18.32
C SER A 160 -8.76 15.87 -17.15
N PRO A 161 -7.45 15.70 -17.40
CA PRO A 161 -6.46 15.46 -16.36
C PRO A 161 -6.48 16.50 -15.25
N GLU A 162 -6.75 17.77 -15.58
CA GLU A 162 -6.79 18.88 -14.61
C GLU A 162 -7.96 18.74 -13.64
N VAL A 163 -9.12 18.29 -14.13
CA VAL A 163 -10.29 18.03 -13.29
C VAL A 163 -10.01 16.85 -12.36
N ILE A 164 -9.45 15.75 -12.89
CA ILE A 164 -9.08 14.59 -12.10
C ILE A 164 -8.08 14.99 -11.01
N ALA A 165 -7.01 15.69 -11.38
CA ALA A 165 -6.00 16.16 -10.44
C ALA A 165 -6.61 16.97 -9.29
N ARG A 166 -7.54 17.89 -9.60
CA ARG A 166 -8.23 18.69 -8.58
C ARG A 166 -9.07 17.86 -7.62
N ILE A 167 -9.73 16.81 -8.12
CA ILE A 167 -10.57 15.92 -7.31
C ILE A 167 -9.73 15.08 -6.36
N ILE A 168 -8.61 14.52 -6.83
CA ILE A 168 -7.79 13.58 -6.05
C ILE A 168 -6.75 14.27 -5.16
N HIS A 169 -6.35 15.50 -5.49
CA HIS A 169 -5.31 16.25 -4.77
C HIS A 169 -5.46 16.24 -3.24
N PRO A 170 -6.65 16.44 -2.64
CA PRO A 170 -6.81 16.42 -1.18
C PRO A 170 -6.52 15.05 -0.54
N PHE A 171 -6.50 13.99 -1.33
CA PHE A 171 -6.36 12.61 -0.87
C PHE A 171 -4.98 11.99 -1.18
N ILE A 172 -4.09 12.77 -1.79
CA ILE A 172 -2.73 12.35 -2.12
C ILE A 172 -1.73 13.28 -1.45
N MET A 173 -0.89 12.74 -0.59
CA MET A 173 0.28 13.45 -0.07
C MET A 173 1.51 12.97 -0.82
N ARG A 174 2.25 13.89 -1.41
CA ARG A 174 3.50 13.62 -2.11
C ARG A 174 4.54 14.67 -1.77
N ARG A 175 5.66 14.22 -1.26
CA ARG A 175 6.84 15.04 -1.01
C ARG A 175 8.03 14.42 -1.74
N LYS A 176 8.86 15.26 -2.32
CA LYS A 176 10.11 14.84 -2.98
C LYS A 176 11.26 14.93 -2.00
N LYS A 177 12.25 14.04 -2.15
CA LYS A 177 13.46 14.08 -1.32
C LYS A 177 14.17 15.43 -1.40
N GLU A 178 14.26 15.99 -2.60
CA GLU A 178 14.89 17.29 -2.85
C GLU A 178 14.22 18.44 -2.08
N GLU A 179 12.94 18.35 -1.82
CA GLU A 179 12.15 19.35 -1.11
C GLU A 179 12.27 19.23 0.42
N VAL A 180 12.52 18.02 0.92
CA VAL A 180 12.50 17.71 2.37
C VAL A 180 13.91 17.60 2.94
N LEU A 181 14.84 17.04 2.19
CA LEU A 181 16.21 16.75 2.61
C LEU A 181 17.20 17.73 1.94
N THR A 182 17.20 18.97 2.40
CA THR A 182 18.06 20.04 1.88
C THR A 182 19.55 19.81 2.14
N GLU A 183 19.90 18.84 2.99
CA GLU A 183 21.30 18.48 3.32
C GLU A 183 21.89 17.41 2.39
N LEU A 184 21.09 16.85 1.48
CA LEU A 184 21.60 15.87 0.52
C LEU A 184 22.39 16.59 -0.58
N PRO A 185 23.55 16.02 -1.00
CA PRO A 185 24.27 16.54 -2.16
C PRO A 185 23.42 16.39 -3.43
N ASP A 186 23.69 17.23 -4.40
CA ASP A 186 23.04 17.18 -5.71
C ASP A 186 23.16 15.80 -6.35
N LYS A 187 22.10 15.35 -7.00
CA LYS A 187 22.05 14.06 -7.69
C LYS A 187 23.04 14.08 -8.87
N MET A 188 24.11 13.28 -8.80
CA MET A 188 24.99 13.05 -9.93
C MET A 188 24.51 11.86 -10.77
N GLU A 189 24.18 12.11 -12.03
CA GLU A 189 23.85 11.07 -12.99
C GLU A 189 25.05 10.83 -13.92
N MET A 190 25.57 9.60 -13.94
CA MET A 190 26.62 9.20 -14.85
C MET A 190 26.06 8.18 -15.85
N THR A 191 26.03 8.54 -17.12
CA THR A 191 25.62 7.61 -18.19
C THR A 191 26.85 6.89 -18.72
N LEU A 192 26.97 5.61 -18.37
CA LEU A 192 27.98 4.72 -18.96
C LEU A 192 27.42 4.10 -20.24
N ARG A 193 28.00 4.40 -21.37
CA ARG A 193 27.69 3.75 -22.66
C ARG A 193 28.72 2.67 -22.94
N ASN A 194 28.32 1.41 -22.87
CA ASN A 194 29.12 0.28 -23.33
C ASN A 194 28.68 -0.10 -24.73
N ASN A 195 29.60 -0.17 -25.67
CA ASN A 195 29.33 -0.76 -26.98
C ASN A 195 29.32 -2.28 -26.82
N MET A 196 28.26 -2.93 -27.31
CA MET A 196 28.27 -4.38 -27.43
C MET A 196 29.35 -4.80 -28.41
N VAL A 197 30.13 -5.81 -28.06
CA VAL A 197 31.08 -6.47 -28.99
C VAL A 197 30.27 -7.36 -29.90
N GLU A 198 30.65 -7.44 -31.18
CA GLU A 198 29.88 -8.18 -32.25
C GLU A 198 29.71 -9.70 -32.00
N GLU A 199 30.16 -10.24 -30.87
CA GLU A 199 30.09 -11.64 -30.50
C GLU A 199 29.19 -11.99 -29.31
N GLN A 200 28.21 -11.15 -29.01
CA GLN A 200 27.17 -11.48 -27.98
C GLN A 200 25.77 -11.42 -28.55
#